data_1394014847d42b6ef8b393a0cca38cdc
#
_entry.id   1394014847d42b6ef8b393a0cca38cdc
#
_cell.length_a   1.000
_cell.length_b   1.000
_cell.length_c   1.000
_cell.angle_alpha   90.00
_cell.angle_beta   90.00
_cell.angle_gamma   90.00
#
_symmetry.space_group_name_H-M   'P 1'
#
loop_
_entity.id
_entity.type
_entity.pdbx_description
1 polymer ?
#
loop_
_entity_poly.entity_id
_entity_poly.type
_entity_poly.pdbx_seq_one_letter_code
_entity_poly.pdbx_strand_id
1 'polypeptide(L)'
;MKKILLFVMGFAGVWIGTTPLMYAQDDLLSMLGTDSSEMKKEPVTATFKTTRIVNFPSVVNTAAGVLDIKIGHRFGFVNSGIGELFGLDQSTVRLGAEYGVTDAFMLGFGRSTFEKTLDGYFK
;
A
#
# COMPACT_ATOMS: atom_id res chain seq x y z
N MET A 1 28.14 -16.45 -50.60
CA MET A 1 28.39 -16.61 -49.16
C MET A 1 29.26 -15.50 -48.53
N LYS A 2 30.37 -15.07 -49.13
CA LYS A 2 31.23 -13.98 -48.57
C LYS A 2 30.55 -12.61 -48.44
N LYS A 3 29.59 -12.24 -49.32
CA LYS A 3 28.88 -10.96 -49.27
C LYS A 3 27.81 -10.90 -48.14
N ILE A 4 27.24 -12.02 -47.76
CA ILE A 4 26.27 -12.11 -46.67
C ILE A 4 26.97 -12.00 -45.31
N LEU A 5 28.17 -12.58 -45.21
CA LEU A 5 28.99 -12.52 -43.99
C LEU A 5 29.43 -11.08 -43.65
N LEU A 6 29.77 -10.29 -44.68
CA LEU A 6 30.14 -8.87 -44.51
C LEU A 6 28.95 -8.01 -44.10
N PHE A 7 27.75 -8.33 -44.56
CA PHE A 7 26.54 -7.59 -44.19
C PHE A 7 26.13 -7.90 -42.73
N VAL A 8 26.28 -9.12 -42.26
CA VAL A 8 26.01 -9.52 -40.88
C VAL A 8 27.03 -8.91 -39.92
N MET A 9 28.32 -8.83 -40.29
CA MET A 9 29.34 -8.16 -39.48
C MET A 9 29.12 -6.63 -39.42
N GLY A 10 28.66 -6.01 -40.51
CA GLY A 10 28.32 -4.55 -40.52
C GLY A 10 27.11 -4.23 -39.64
N PHE A 11 26.12 -5.10 -39.58
CA PHE A 11 24.92 -4.90 -38.75
C PHE A 11 25.19 -5.12 -37.24
N ALA A 12 26.10 -6.04 -36.90
CA ALA A 12 26.52 -6.25 -35.53
C ALA A 12 27.35 -5.08 -34.95
N GLY A 13 28.12 -4.40 -35.81
CA GLY A 13 28.95 -3.26 -35.41
C GLY A 13 28.17 -1.99 -35.08
N VAL A 14 26.99 -1.80 -35.67
CA VAL A 14 26.15 -0.60 -35.43
C VAL A 14 25.43 -0.64 -34.08
N TRP A 15 25.22 -1.83 -33.49
CA TRP A 15 24.54 -1.98 -32.20
C TRP A 15 25.42 -1.73 -30.96
N ILE A 16 26.74 -1.67 -31.12
CA ILE A 16 27.68 -1.49 -30.01
C ILE A 16 27.97 0.01 -29.72
N GLY A 17 27.51 0.91 -30.57
CA GLY A 17 27.93 2.33 -30.55
C GLY A 17 26.95 3.33 -29.91
N THR A 18 25.79 2.91 -29.39
CA THR A 18 24.81 3.86 -28.83
C THR A 18 24.29 3.42 -27.46
N THR A 19 25.19 3.23 -26.50
CA THR A 19 24.80 3.39 -25.11
C THR A 19 24.82 4.88 -24.80
N PRO A 20 23.67 5.55 -24.60
CA PRO A 20 23.69 6.89 -24.05
C PRO A 20 24.31 6.81 -22.68
N LEU A 21 25.42 7.48 -22.49
CA LEU A 21 26.04 7.67 -21.19
C LEU A 21 24.98 8.34 -20.29
N MET A 22 24.47 7.59 -19.31
CA MET A 22 23.48 8.06 -18.35
C MET A 22 24.14 8.99 -17.32
N TYR A 23 24.66 10.13 -17.76
CA TYR A 23 25.20 11.15 -16.86
C TYR A 23 24.14 11.84 -16.01
N ALA A 24 22.88 11.81 -16.44
CA ALA A 24 21.79 12.49 -15.73
C ALA A 24 21.43 11.83 -14.39
N GLN A 25 21.71 10.54 -14.22
CA GLN A 25 21.45 9.84 -12.95
C GLN A 25 22.54 10.05 -11.90
N ASP A 26 23.80 10.17 -12.33
CA ASP A 26 24.91 10.41 -11.42
C ASP A 26 24.86 11.84 -10.84
N ASP A 27 24.41 12.82 -11.64
CA ASP A 27 24.28 14.21 -11.17
C ASP A 27 23.12 14.34 -10.17
N LEU A 28 21.99 13.65 -10.42
CA LEU A 28 20.86 13.61 -9.48
C LEU A 28 21.22 12.86 -8.20
N LEU A 29 21.99 11.77 -8.30
CA LEU A 29 22.44 11.00 -7.17
C LEU A 29 23.48 11.75 -6.32
N SER A 30 24.33 12.57 -6.95
CA SER A 30 25.29 13.41 -6.26
C SER A 30 24.62 14.56 -5.49
N MET A 31 23.53 15.12 -6.03
CA MET A 31 22.70 16.10 -5.31
C MET A 31 21.99 15.48 -4.10
N LEU A 32 21.55 14.22 -4.19
CA LEU A 32 21.00 13.49 -3.04
C LEU A 32 22.08 13.05 -2.05
N GLY A 33 23.29 12.77 -2.52
CA GLY A 33 24.42 12.30 -1.70
C GLY A 33 25.05 13.39 -0.82
N THR A 34 24.87 14.66 -1.19
CA THR A 34 25.42 15.78 -0.39
C THR A 34 24.60 16.02 0.89
N ASP A 35 23.32 15.67 0.89
CA ASP A 35 22.46 15.77 2.07
C ASP A 35 22.46 14.50 2.95
N SER A 36 23.07 13.41 2.47
CA SER A 36 23.02 12.12 3.18
C SER A 36 23.99 12.02 4.36
N SER A 37 24.90 12.98 4.54
CA SER A 37 25.83 12.97 5.69
C SER A 37 25.17 13.37 7.02
N GLU A 38 23.93 13.86 7.00
CA GLU A 38 23.16 14.21 8.20
C GLU A 38 21.72 13.69 8.21
N MET A 39 21.39 12.70 7.40
CA MET A 39 20.08 12.06 7.55
C MET A 39 20.04 11.30 8.87
N LYS A 40 19.72 12.04 9.94
CA LYS A 40 19.24 11.46 11.18
C LYS A 40 18.16 10.47 10.83
N LYS A 41 18.37 9.19 11.10
CA LYS A 41 17.37 8.14 10.90
C LYS A 41 16.19 8.46 11.80
N GLU A 42 15.24 9.24 11.30
CA GLU A 42 13.97 9.41 12.00
C GLU A 42 13.09 8.21 11.73
N PRO A 43 12.65 7.51 12.77
CA PRO A 43 11.72 6.41 12.59
C PRO A 43 10.41 6.94 11.98
N VAL A 44 9.91 6.25 10.97
CA VAL A 44 8.62 6.57 10.37
C VAL A 44 7.53 6.34 11.43
N THR A 45 6.90 7.41 11.89
CA THR A 45 5.89 7.36 12.95
C THR A 45 4.50 7.04 12.44
N ALA A 46 4.22 7.29 11.15
CA ALA A 46 2.91 7.02 10.53
C ALA A 46 3.09 6.59 9.09
N THR A 47 3.06 5.28 8.84
CA THR A 47 3.08 4.71 7.48
C THR A 47 1.71 4.80 6.81
N PHE A 48 0.64 4.67 7.58
CA PHE A 48 -0.74 4.74 7.13
C PHE A 48 -1.53 5.73 7.99
N LYS A 49 -2.55 6.36 7.40
CA LYS A 49 -3.46 7.26 8.13
C LYS A 49 -4.49 6.52 8.99
N THR A 50 -4.56 5.21 8.90
CA THR A 50 -5.57 4.39 9.58
C THR A 50 -4.97 3.11 10.12
N THR A 51 -5.53 2.62 11.19
CA THR A 51 -5.16 1.35 11.83
C THR A 51 -5.62 0.13 11.04
N ARG A 52 -6.51 0.31 10.04
CA ARG A 52 -7.00 -0.76 9.16
C ARG A 52 -6.96 -0.35 7.69
N ILE A 53 -6.58 -1.30 6.86
CA ILE A 53 -6.62 -1.20 5.39
C ILE A 53 -7.66 -2.19 4.92
N VAL A 54 -8.85 -1.72 4.55
CA VAL A 54 -10.00 -2.54 4.12
C VAL A 54 -10.33 -3.62 5.16
N ASN A 55 -9.74 -4.81 5.08
CA ASN A 55 -10.02 -5.97 5.93
C ASN A 55 -8.91 -6.27 6.93
N PHE A 56 -7.70 -5.80 6.68
CA PHE A 56 -6.52 -6.15 7.46
C PHE A 56 -6.09 -4.99 8.37
N PRO A 57 -5.52 -5.29 9.54
CA PRO A 57 -4.88 -4.26 10.34
C PRO A 57 -3.63 -3.73 9.62
N SER A 58 -3.41 -2.42 9.67
CA SER A 58 -2.15 -1.80 9.26
C SER A 58 -1.11 -1.92 10.37
N VAL A 59 0.10 -1.45 10.16
CA VAL A 59 1.14 -1.38 11.19
C VAL A 59 0.94 -0.25 12.19
N VAL A 60 0.03 0.70 11.91
CA VAL A 60 -0.22 1.88 12.75
C VAL A 60 -1.18 1.53 13.87
N ASN A 61 -0.84 1.92 15.10
CA ASN A 61 -1.68 1.80 16.29
C ASN A 61 -2.49 3.08 16.52
N THR A 62 -3.59 2.95 17.26
CA THR A 62 -4.28 4.10 17.85
C THR A 62 -3.40 4.67 18.97
N ALA A 63 -3.30 5.98 19.07
CA ALA A 63 -2.51 6.64 20.10
C ALA A 63 -2.98 6.25 21.52
N ALA A 64 -2.08 6.30 22.50
CA ALA A 64 -2.38 5.97 23.88
C ALA A 64 -3.58 6.80 24.41
N GLY A 65 -4.54 6.12 25.05
CA GLY A 65 -5.74 6.73 25.63
C GLY A 65 -6.81 7.12 24.62
N VAL A 66 -6.62 6.88 23.32
CA VAL A 66 -7.60 7.20 22.26
C VAL A 66 -8.48 6.00 21.98
N LEU A 67 -9.79 6.22 21.94
CA LEU A 67 -10.78 5.26 21.46
C LEU A 67 -11.20 5.66 20.04
N ASP A 68 -10.97 4.77 19.08
CA ASP A 68 -11.35 4.94 17.69
C ASP A 68 -12.54 4.01 17.37
N ILE A 69 -13.68 4.58 17.00
CA ILE A 69 -14.88 3.83 16.63
C ILE A 69 -15.00 3.83 15.11
N LYS A 70 -15.08 2.65 14.53
CA LYS A 70 -15.16 2.45 13.09
C LYS A 70 -16.46 1.78 12.68
N ILE A 71 -17.12 2.40 11.71
CA ILE A 71 -18.29 1.83 11.06
C ILE A 71 -17.90 1.43 9.65
N GLY A 72 -17.72 0.14 9.43
CA GLY A 72 -17.45 -0.43 8.13
C GLY A 72 -18.76 -0.82 7.44
N HIS A 73 -19.00 -0.29 6.25
CA HIS A 73 -20.17 -0.63 5.45
C HIS A 73 -19.71 -1.34 4.17
N ARG A 74 -20.33 -2.46 3.84
CA ARG A 74 -20.04 -3.23 2.63
C ARG A 74 -21.31 -3.47 1.88
N PHE A 75 -21.26 -3.22 0.60
CA PHE A 75 -22.34 -3.48 -0.33
C PHE A 75 -22.23 -4.88 -0.93
N GLY A 76 -23.33 -5.42 -1.41
CA GLY A 76 -23.38 -6.65 -2.18
C GLY A 76 -22.79 -6.47 -3.58
N PHE A 77 -23.04 -7.43 -4.45
CA PHE A 77 -22.49 -7.42 -5.82
C PHE A 77 -23.22 -6.42 -6.70
N VAL A 78 -22.46 -5.59 -7.40
CA VAL A 78 -23.00 -4.59 -8.36
C VAL A 78 -23.75 -5.28 -9.52
N ASN A 79 -23.40 -6.51 -9.86
CA ASN A 79 -24.04 -7.31 -10.91
C ASN A 79 -25.42 -7.89 -10.53
N SER A 80 -25.87 -7.70 -9.28
CA SER A 80 -27.22 -8.12 -8.84
C SER A 80 -28.34 -7.34 -9.56
N GLY A 81 -27.98 -6.28 -10.29
CA GLY A 81 -28.90 -5.53 -11.12
C GLY A 81 -29.78 -4.55 -10.34
N ILE A 82 -30.74 -3.94 -11.09
CA ILE A 82 -31.60 -2.87 -10.54
C ILE A 82 -32.59 -3.38 -9.49
N GLY A 83 -32.94 -4.67 -9.53
CA GLY A 83 -33.86 -5.29 -8.59
C GLY A 83 -33.36 -5.30 -7.14
N GLU A 84 -32.04 -5.31 -6.94
CA GLU A 84 -31.39 -5.23 -5.63
C GLU A 84 -30.58 -3.93 -5.49
N LEU A 85 -30.96 -2.90 -6.21
CA LEU A 85 -30.30 -1.58 -6.23
C LEU A 85 -28.77 -1.71 -6.36
N PHE A 86 -28.31 -2.56 -7.30
CA PHE A 86 -26.89 -2.81 -7.54
C PHE A 86 -26.12 -3.28 -6.29
N GLY A 87 -26.77 -4.10 -5.45
CA GLY A 87 -26.19 -4.68 -4.24
C GLY A 87 -26.32 -3.82 -2.97
N LEU A 88 -27.05 -2.71 -3.03
CA LEU A 88 -27.32 -1.89 -1.85
C LEU A 88 -28.21 -2.61 -0.82
N ASP A 89 -29.17 -3.41 -1.26
CA ASP A 89 -30.07 -4.14 -0.37
C ASP A 89 -29.40 -5.27 0.40
N GLN A 90 -28.29 -5.78 -0.09
CA GLN A 90 -27.46 -6.82 0.56
C GLN A 90 -26.30 -6.24 1.37
N SER A 91 -26.47 -5.08 1.94
CA SER A 91 -25.39 -4.43 2.68
C SER A 91 -25.14 -5.05 4.05
N THR A 92 -23.88 -5.16 4.40
CA THR A 92 -23.44 -5.60 5.73
C THR A 92 -22.70 -4.48 6.45
N VAL A 93 -22.95 -4.35 7.74
CA VAL A 93 -22.31 -3.34 8.59
C VAL A 93 -21.42 -4.03 9.60
N ARG A 94 -20.21 -3.50 9.79
CA ARG A 94 -19.32 -3.88 10.88
C ARG A 94 -19.06 -2.68 11.78
N LEU A 95 -19.39 -2.83 13.05
CA LEU A 95 -19.02 -1.89 14.09
C LEU A 95 -17.71 -2.37 14.73
N GLY A 96 -16.72 -1.51 14.81
CA GLY A 96 -15.44 -1.78 15.46
C GLY A 96 -15.10 -0.69 16.44
N ALA A 97 -14.46 -1.07 17.55
CA ALA A 97 -13.88 -0.17 18.53
C ALA A 97 -12.41 -0.56 18.72
N GLU A 98 -11.50 0.39 18.65
CA GLU A 98 -10.08 0.21 18.82
C GLU A 98 -9.59 1.18 19.90
N TYR A 99 -8.96 0.65 20.94
CA TYR A 99 -8.45 1.45 22.05
C TYR A 99 -6.94 1.32 22.17
N GLY A 100 -6.24 2.44 22.11
CA GLY A 100 -4.82 2.54 22.37
C GLY A 100 -4.53 2.49 23.86
N VAL A 101 -3.96 1.39 24.34
CA VAL A 101 -3.52 1.28 25.75
C VAL A 101 -2.20 2.01 25.93
N THR A 102 -1.30 1.85 24.98
CA THR A 102 -0.03 2.57 24.85
C THR A 102 0.20 2.89 23.38
N ASP A 103 1.21 3.69 23.04
CA ASP A 103 1.55 3.96 21.63
C ASP A 103 2.01 2.71 20.87
N ALA A 104 2.46 1.68 21.59
CA ALA A 104 2.92 0.42 21.03
C ALA A 104 1.90 -0.72 21.14
N PHE A 105 0.81 -0.55 21.91
CA PHE A 105 -0.15 -1.61 22.18
C PHE A 105 -1.59 -1.11 22.12
N MET A 106 -2.41 -1.76 21.32
CA MET A 106 -3.82 -1.46 21.19
C MET A 106 -4.68 -2.74 21.27
N LEU A 107 -5.91 -2.55 21.71
CA LEU A 107 -6.95 -3.57 21.74
C LEU A 107 -8.03 -3.19 20.73
N GLY A 108 -8.54 -4.17 20.01
CA GLY A 108 -9.64 -3.98 19.08
C GLY A 108 -10.74 -5.00 19.31
N PHE A 109 -11.97 -4.53 19.19
CA PHE A 109 -13.17 -5.35 19.25
C PHE A 109 -14.08 -4.99 18.07
N GLY A 110 -14.76 -5.97 17.50
CA GLY A 110 -15.66 -5.71 16.40
C GLY A 110 -16.84 -6.69 16.35
N ARG A 111 -17.95 -6.18 15.81
CA ARG A 111 -19.13 -6.97 15.51
C ARG A 111 -19.59 -6.72 14.09
N SER A 112 -19.76 -7.79 13.32
CA SER A 112 -20.36 -7.75 11.99
C SER A 112 -21.83 -8.19 12.03
N THR A 113 -22.67 -7.57 11.18
CA THR A 113 -24.03 -8.05 10.95
C THR A 113 -24.04 -9.32 10.12
N PHE A 114 -23.00 -9.56 9.31
CA PHE A 114 -22.82 -10.80 8.58
C PHE A 114 -22.57 -11.94 9.56
N GLU A 115 -23.47 -12.94 9.57
CA GLU A 115 -23.44 -14.09 10.47
C GLU A 115 -23.35 -13.73 11.98
N LYS A 116 -23.60 -12.47 12.33
CA LYS A 116 -23.49 -11.95 13.71
C LYS A 116 -22.13 -12.23 14.35
N THR A 117 -21.07 -12.23 13.57
CA THR A 117 -19.71 -12.54 14.04
C THR A 117 -19.18 -11.45 14.97
N LEU A 118 -18.49 -11.90 16.01
CA LEU A 118 -17.73 -11.08 16.95
C LEU A 118 -16.25 -11.38 16.74
N ASP A 119 -15.45 -10.34 16.69
CA ASP A 119 -13.99 -10.46 16.61
C ASP A 119 -13.32 -9.58 17.66
N GLY A 120 -12.26 -10.09 18.24
CA GLY A 120 -11.38 -9.35 19.13
C GLY A 120 -9.94 -9.60 18.75
N TYR A 121 -9.11 -8.58 18.86
CA TYR A 121 -7.69 -8.67 18.54
C TYR A 121 -6.89 -7.67 19.38
N PHE A 122 -5.61 -7.93 19.46
CA PHE A 122 -4.64 -7.01 20.02
C PHE A 122 -3.48 -6.81 19.04
N LYS A 123 -2.83 -5.71 19.12
CA LYS A 123 -1.73 -5.37 18.23
C LYS A 123 -0.70 -4.54 18.99
#